data_33f01d03f3f8bf1406dbb30cf1a4e105
#
_entry.id   33f01d03f3f8bf1406dbb30cf1a4e105
#
_cell.length_a   1.000
_cell.length_b   1.000
_cell.length_c   1.000
_cell.angle_alpha   90.00
_cell.angle_beta   90.00
_cell.angle_gamma   90.00
#
_symmetry.space_group_name_H-M   'P 1'
#
loop_
_entity.id
_entity.type
_entity.pdbx_description
1 polymer ?
#
loop_
_entity_poly.entity_id
_entity_poly.type
_entity_poly.pdbx_seq_one_letter_code
_entity_poly.pdbx_strand_id
1 'polypeptide(L)'
;MSLKNYRKIGLDLGSKSCGICISSYNNEFATPICNLVFAENDFDKIITKLKIIIEDYDYKVDVFVLGISKNMNNNSETKSSIRSKNFALILKEKFSNIDVVFVDENYSTKQATESLMEFNIKSSKRKKIIDQVSSLIILERYLSSNKF
;
A
#
# COMPACT_ATOMS: atom_id res chain seq x y z
N MET A 1 4.28 -13.59 -22.90
CA MET A 1 5.02 -13.87 -21.66
C MET A 1 4.08 -13.76 -20.46
N SER A 2 4.11 -14.73 -19.58
CA SER A 2 3.23 -14.74 -18.42
C SER A 2 3.79 -13.83 -17.31
N LEU A 3 2.95 -12.96 -16.75
CA LEU A 3 3.28 -12.15 -15.58
C LEU A 3 2.85 -12.81 -14.26
N LYS A 4 2.55 -14.12 -14.33
CA LYS A 4 2.01 -14.87 -13.20
C LYS A 4 2.90 -14.82 -11.96
N ASN A 5 4.22 -14.82 -12.16
CA ASN A 5 5.19 -14.78 -11.06
C ASN A 5 5.67 -13.38 -10.71
N TYR A 6 5.08 -12.37 -11.34
CA TYR A 6 5.41 -10.98 -10.99
C TYR A 6 4.63 -10.59 -9.75
N ARG A 7 5.32 -9.95 -8.84
CA ARG A 7 4.76 -9.56 -7.55
C ARG A 7 4.05 -8.22 -7.63
N LYS A 8 3.14 -8.00 -6.70
CA LYS A 8 2.42 -6.74 -6.55
C LYS A 8 2.91 -6.08 -5.26
N ILE A 9 3.09 -4.77 -5.28
CA ILE A 9 3.48 -4.00 -4.08
C ILE A 9 2.29 -3.18 -3.63
N GLY A 10 1.89 -3.34 -2.38
CA GLY A 10 0.83 -2.55 -1.76
C GLY A 10 1.40 -1.36 -1.00
N LEU A 11 0.76 -0.22 -1.14
CA LEU A 11 1.21 1.04 -0.55
C LEU A 11 0.06 1.71 0.19
N ASP A 12 0.29 2.00 1.48
CA ASP A 12 -0.62 2.80 2.30
C ASP A 12 0.06 4.14 2.57
N LEU A 13 -0.28 5.14 1.77
CA LEU A 13 0.40 6.43 1.76
C LEU A 13 -0.19 7.41 2.74
N GLY A 14 0.63 7.93 3.64
CA GLY A 14 0.32 9.08 4.47
C GLY A 14 1.19 10.27 4.10
N SER A 15 1.02 11.39 4.79
CA SER A 15 1.85 12.58 4.56
C SER A 15 3.26 12.43 5.13
N LYS A 16 3.44 11.58 6.14
CA LYS A 16 4.71 11.40 6.86
C LYS A 16 5.13 9.94 6.97
N SER A 17 4.39 9.04 6.36
CA SER A 17 4.73 7.62 6.39
C SER A 17 4.08 6.90 5.22
N CYS A 18 4.64 5.73 4.90
CA CYS A 18 4.08 4.85 3.89
C CYS A 18 4.30 3.41 4.32
N GLY A 19 3.21 2.69 4.52
CA GLY A 19 3.26 1.25 4.73
C GLY A 19 3.49 0.55 3.40
N ILE A 20 4.46 -0.37 3.35
CA ILE A 20 4.83 -1.09 2.14
C ILE A 20 4.75 -2.59 2.39
N CYS A 21 4.05 -3.29 1.53
CA CYS A 21 3.96 -4.74 1.55
C CYS A 21 4.12 -5.29 0.14
N ILE A 22 4.34 -6.59 0.04
CA ILE A 22 4.56 -7.25 -1.25
C ILE A 22 3.80 -8.57 -1.27
N SER A 23 3.33 -8.96 -2.44
CA SER A 23 2.67 -10.25 -2.61
C SER A 23 3.69 -11.37 -2.65
N SER A 24 3.23 -12.57 -2.27
CA SER A 24 4.04 -13.78 -2.41
C SER A 24 4.29 -14.10 -3.87
N TYR A 25 5.21 -15.03 -4.12
CA TYR A 25 5.58 -15.47 -5.45
C TYR A 25 4.38 -15.85 -6.33
N ASN A 26 3.39 -16.50 -5.74
CA ASN A 26 2.17 -16.94 -6.45
C ASN A 26 1.00 -15.98 -6.32
N ASN A 27 1.20 -14.80 -5.75
CA ASN A 27 0.19 -13.78 -5.55
C ASN A 27 -1.00 -14.23 -4.67
N GLU A 28 -0.75 -15.13 -3.74
CA GLU A 28 -1.80 -15.61 -2.80
C GLU A 28 -1.80 -14.83 -1.49
N PHE A 29 -0.62 -14.39 -1.03
CA PHE A 29 -0.47 -13.75 0.28
C PHE A 29 0.23 -12.41 0.16
N ALA A 30 -0.07 -11.52 1.11
CA ALA A 30 0.67 -10.26 1.28
C ALA A 30 1.59 -10.39 2.49
N THR A 31 2.82 -9.88 2.36
CA THR A 31 3.82 -9.87 3.42
C THR A 31 4.29 -8.44 3.66
N PRO A 32 4.34 -7.97 4.92
CA PRO A 32 4.82 -6.61 5.18
C PRO A 32 6.32 -6.50 4.92
N ILE A 33 6.73 -5.37 4.35
CA ILE A 33 8.15 -5.06 4.19
C ILE A 33 8.57 -4.04 5.23
N CYS A 34 7.91 -2.89 5.29
CA CYS A 34 8.25 -1.85 6.25
C CYS A 34 7.14 -0.80 6.34
N ASN A 35 7.22 0.02 7.39
CA ASN A 35 6.49 1.28 7.46
C ASN A 35 7.54 2.39 7.40
N LEU A 36 7.67 3.03 6.25
CA LEU A 36 8.69 4.05 6.00
C LEU A 36 8.22 5.39 6.56
N VAL A 37 9.04 6.01 7.39
CA VAL A 37 8.73 7.31 7.99
C VAL A 37 9.64 8.38 7.36
N PHE A 38 9.07 9.54 7.04
CA PHE A 38 9.80 10.61 6.36
C PHE A 38 9.24 11.99 6.75
N ALA A 39 9.94 13.04 6.36
CA ALA A 39 9.45 14.41 6.52
C ALA A 39 8.19 14.61 5.68
N GLU A 40 7.30 15.50 6.10
CA GLU A 40 6.01 15.70 5.44
C GLU A 40 6.15 15.82 3.93
N ASN A 41 5.44 14.94 3.21
CA ASN A 41 5.40 14.89 1.74
C ASN A 41 6.76 14.64 1.05
N ASP A 42 7.73 14.11 1.78
CA ASP A 42 9.04 13.74 1.20
C ASP A 42 8.94 12.37 0.52
N PHE A 43 8.23 12.32 -0.59
CA PHE A 43 7.93 11.07 -1.29
C PHE A 43 9.13 10.49 -2.05
N ASP A 44 10.19 11.26 -2.22
CA ASP A 44 11.42 10.75 -2.82
C ASP A 44 12.01 9.59 -2.01
N LYS A 45 11.81 9.59 -0.70
CA LYS A 45 12.23 8.46 0.15
C LYS A 45 11.49 7.18 -0.21
N ILE A 46 10.20 7.29 -0.56
CA ILE A 46 9.42 6.13 -0.99
C ILE A 46 9.98 5.61 -2.32
N ILE A 47 10.23 6.49 -3.26
CA ILE A 47 10.76 6.12 -4.58
C ILE A 47 12.10 5.41 -4.43
N THR A 48 13.01 5.94 -3.59
CA THR A 48 14.30 5.32 -3.32
C THR A 48 14.13 3.92 -2.74
N LYS A 49 13.23 3.77 -1.78
CA LYS A 49 12.97 2.46 -1.14
C LYS A 49 12.37 1.47 -2.15
N LEU A 50 11.45 1.92 -2.98
CA LEU A 50 10.83 1.06 -3.99
C LEU A 50 11.85 0.56 -5.01
N LYS A 51 12.81 1.39 -5.41
CA LYS A 51 13.88 0.96 -6.31
C LYS A 51 14.70 -0.18 -5.70
N ILE A 52 15.01 -0.07 -4.41
CA ILE A 52 15.74 -1.10 -3.68
C ILE A 52 14.92 -2.39 -3.61
N ILE A 53 13.64 -2.29 -3.26
CA ILE A 53 12.75 -3.46 -3.18
C ILE A 53 12.65 -4.16 -4.52
N ILE A 54 12.43 -3.41 -5.59
CA ILE A 54 12.25 -3.97 -6.93
C ILE A 54 13.54 -4.69 -7.36
N GLU A 55 14.70 -4.12 -7.08
CA GLU A 55 16.00 -4.77 -7.35
C GLU A 55 16.13 -6.07 -6.56
N ASP A 56 15.78 -6.05 -5.27
CA ASP A 56 15.84 -7.24 -4.42
C ASP A 56 14.97 -8.39 -4.92
N TYR A 57 13.92 -8.08 -5.66
CA TYR A 57 13.01 -9.08 -6.24
C TYR A 57 13.23 -9.26 -7.74
N ASP A 58 14.47 -9.02 -8.21
CA ASP A 58 14.91 -9.28 -9.59
C ASP A 58 14.07 -8.54 -10.64
N TYR A 59 13.58 -7.34 -10.29
CA TYR A 59 12.75 -6.52 -11.18
C TYR A 59 11.44 -7.18 -11.59
N LYS A 60 10.99 -8.18 -10.83
CA LYS A 60 9.75 -8.90 -11.11
C LYS A 60 8.57 -8.34 -10.31
N VAL A 61 8.31 -7.05 -10.51
CA VAL A 61 7.16 -6.34 -9.94
C VAL A 61 6.44 -5.66 -11.10
N ASP A 62 5.13 -5.89 -11.22
CA ASP A 62 4.36 -5.36 -12.34
C ASP A 62 3.22 -4.41 -11.94
N VAL A 63 2.85 -4.35 -10.67
CA VAL A 63 1.74 -3.51 -10.21
C VAL A 63 2.06 -2.88 -8.86
N PHE A 64 1.79 -1.59 -8.75
CA PHE A 64 1.68 -0.90 -7.47
C PHE A 64 0.19 -0.75 -7.13
N VAL A 65 -0.19 -1.17 -5.94
CA VAL A 65 -1.57 -1.06 -5.45
C VAL A 65 -1.61 0.01 -4.38
N LEU A 66 -2.28 1.13 -4.68
CA LEU A 66 -2.43 2.22 -3.72
C LEU A 66 -3.81 2.20 -3.09
N GLY A 67 -3.85 2.38 -1.78
CA GLY A 67 -5.10 2.63 -1.09
C GLY A 67 -5.59 4.04 -1.37
N ILE A 68 -6.88 4.18 -1.55
CA ILE A 68 -7.54 5.48 -1.73
C ILE A 68 -8.80 5.50 -0.89
N SER A 69 -9.01 6.60 -0.14
CA SER A 69 -10.22 6.77 0.64
C SER A 69 -10.99 7.97 0.15
N LYS A 70 -12.31 7.88 0.19
CA LYS A 70 -13.21 8.95 -0.19
C LYS A 70 -14.16 9.26 0.95
N ASN A 71 -14.71 10.47 0.94
CA ASN A 71 -15.74 10.83 1.91
C ASN A 71 -16.98 9.99 1.62
N MET A 72 -17.40 9.19 2.59
CA MET A 72 -18.51 8.26 2.43
C MET A 72 -19.87 8.93 2.29
N ASN A 73 -20.04 10.13 2.88
CA ASN A 73 -21.35 10.80 2.89
C ASN A 73 -21.69 11.43 1.55
N ASN A 74 -20.71 11.98 0.85
CA ASN A 74 -20.94 12.69 -0.41
C ASN A 74 -20.00 12.23 -1.53
N ASN A 75 -19.24 11.18 -1.27
CA ASN A 75 -18.30 10.61 -2.25
C ASN A 75 -17.28 11.64 -2.79
N SER A 76 -17.00 12.69 -2.01
CA SER A 76 -16.02 13.70 -2.40
C SER A 76 -14.61 13.23 -2.11
N GLU A 77 -13.64 13.83 -2.78
CA GLU A 77 -12.24 13.49 -2.55
C GLU A 77 -11.73 14.08 -1.24
N THR A 78 -10.94 13.29 -0.52
CA THR A 78 -10.25 13.71 0.70
C THR A 78 -8.86 14.21 0.33
N LYS A 79 -8.19 14.90 1.28
CA LYS A 79 -6.77 15.27 1.11
C LYS A 79 -5.91 14.03 0.88
N SER A 80 -6.25 12.92 1.55
CA SER A 80 -5.56 11.64 1.40
C SER A 80 -5.72 11.09 -0.03
N SER A 81 -6.92 11.14 -0.59
CA SER A 81 -7.13 10.63 -1.95
C SER A 81 -6.41 11.48 -2.99
N ILE A 82 -6.40 12.80 -2.82
CA ILE A 82 -5.65 13.71 -3.71
C ILE A 82 -4.15 13.40 -3.64
N ARG A 83 -3.62 13.20 -2.43
CA ARG A 83 -2.22 12.82 -2.23
C ARG A 83 -1.88 11.53 -2.96
N SER A 84 -2.72 10.52 -2.83
CA SER A 84 -2.50 9.22 -3.48
C SER A 84 -2.56 9.33 -5.00
N LYS A 85 -3.48 10.12 -5.55
CA LYS A 85 -3.56 10.34 -6.99
C LYS A 85 -2.31 11.06 -7.51
N ASN A 86 -1.83 12.07 -6.79
CA ASN A 86 -0.62 12.79 -7.18
C ASN A 86 0.60 11.87 -7.12
N PHE A 87 0.69 11.04 -6.09
CA PHE A 87 1.78 10.08 -5.97
C PHE A 87 1.73 9.02 -7.07
N ALA A 88 0.55 8.60 -7.49
CA ALA A 88 0.39 7.67 -8.60
C ALA A 88 1.01 8.22 -9.89
N LEU A 89 0.87 9.52 -10.15
CA LEU A 89 1.49 10.15 -11.30
C LEU A 89 3.03 10.10 -11.21
N ILE A 90 3.58 10.30 -10.02
CA ILE A 90 5.02 10.20 -9.78
C ILE A 90 5.48 8.76 -10.01
N LEU A 91 4.74 7.77 -9.52
CA LEU A 91 5.06 6.36 -9.72
C LEU A 91 5.09 5.99 -11.20
N LYS A 92 4.10 6.43 -11.96
CA LYS A 92 4.03 6.16 -13.41
C LYS A 92 5.20 6.78 -14.16
N GLU A 93 5.64 7.95 -13.74
CA GLU A 93 6.80 8.61 -14.33
C GLU A 93 8.10 7.88 -14.00
N LYS A 94 8.29 7.50 -12.73
CA LYS A 94 9.53 6.88 -12.26
C LYS A 94 9.64 5.39 -12.60
N PHE A 95 8.52 4.70 -12.75
CA PHE A 95 8.45 3.26 -13.00
C PHE A 95 7.48 2.99 -14.15
N SER A 96 7.88 3.37 -15.36
CA SER A 96 6.99 3.32 -16.53
C SER A 96 6.52 1.93 -16.91
N ASN A 97 7.24 0.87 -16.50
CA ASN A 97 6.85 -0.52 -16.80
C ASN A 97 5.89 -1.10 -15.76
N ILE A 98 5.59 -0.37 -14.69
CA ILE A 98 4.78 -0.88 -13.58
C ILE A 98 3.45 -0.13 -13.57
N ASP A 99 2.36 -0.88 -13.60
CA ASP A 99 1.02 -0.29 -13.53
C ASP A 99 0.71 0.20 -12.12
N VAL A 100 -0.11 1.23 -12.03
CA VAL A 100 -0.61 1.74 -10.74
C VAL A 100 -2.11 1.56 -10.71
N VAL A 101 -2.61 0.86 -9.70
CA VAL A 101 -4.04 0.66 -9.50
C VAL A 101 -4.45 1.16 -8.13
N PHE A 102 -5.71 1.52 -7.98
CA PHE A 102 -6.26 1.98 -6.71
C PHE A 102 -7.21 0.94 -6.13
N VAL A 103 -7.18 0.83 -4.81
CA VAL A 103 -8.11 0.00 -4.05
C VAL A 103 -8.73 0.89 -2.97
N ASP A 104 -10.03 0.78 -2.80
CA ASP A 104 -10.74 1.51 -1.76
C ASP A 104 -10.28 1.02 -0.39
N GLU A 105 -9.63 1.91 0.38
CA GLU A 105 -9.12 1.59 1.71
C GLU A 105 -10.10 1.96 2.83
N ASN A 106 -11.30 2.45 2.49
CA ASN A 106 -12.30 2.74 3.50
C ASN A 106 -12.49 1.52 4.40
N TYR A 107 -12.48 1.76 5.71
CA TYR A 107 -12.60 0.74 6.74
C TYR A 107 -11.35 -0.13 6.99
N SER A 108 -10.29 -0.07 6.19
CA SER A 108 -9.11 -0.90 6.46
C SER A 108 -8.50 -0.60 7.83
N THR A 109 -8.33 0.68 8.16
CA THR A 109 -7.85 1.10 9.47
C THR A 109 -8.83 0.75 10.58
N LYS A 110 -10.14 0.91 10.32
CA LYS A 110 -11.18 0.53 11.27
C LYS A 110 -11.15 -0.96 11.58
N GLN A 111 -11.07 -1.80 10.56
CA GLN A 111 -10.99 -3.25 10.72
C GLN A 111 -9.74 -3.65 11.53
N ALA A 112 -8.59 -3.05 11.21
CA ALA A 112 -7.35 -3.30 11.93
C ALA A 112 -7.49 -2.91 13.41
N THR A 113 -8.07 -1.75 13.68
CA THR A 113 -8.28 -1.25 15.05
C THR A 113 -9.19 -2.21 15.84
N GLU A 114 -10.30 -2.63 15.25
CA GLU A 114 -11.24 -3.55 15.88
C GLU A 114 -10.57 -4.88 16.23
N SER A 115 -9.81 -5.45 15.30
CA SER A 115 -9.09 -6.70 15.53
C SER A 115 -8.07 -6.59 16.66
N LEU A 116 -7.32 -5.49 16.72
CA LEU A 116 -6.31 -5.27 17.74
C LEU A 116 -6.93 -4.99 19.10
N MET A 117 -8.09 -4.35 19.15
CA MET A 117 -8.81 -4.12 20.41
C MET A 117 -9.26 -5.43 21.03
N GLU A 118 -9.64 -6.42 20.23
CA GLU A 118 -10.01 -7.75 20.72
C GLU A 118 -8.85 -8.45 21.44
N PHE A 119 -7.62 -8.11 21.08
CA PHE A 119 -6.42 -8.67 21.70
C PHE A 119 -5.84 -7.81 22.82
N ASN A 120 -6.53 -6.76 23.25
CA ASN A 120 -6.12 -5.86 24.35
C ASN A 120 -4.71 -5.26 24.16
N ILE A 121 -4.38 -4.88 22.94
CA ILE A 121 -3.07 -4.27 22.64
C ILE A 121 -3.08 -2.79 23.00
N LYS A 122 -2.00 -2.30 23.65
CA LYS A 122 -1.85 -0.89 24.04
C LYS A 122 -1.94 0.04 22.82
N SER A 123 -2.54 1.23 23.01
CA SER A 123 -2.82 2.16 21.91
C SER A 123 -1.58 2.59 21.13
N SER A 124 -0.44 2.85 21.79
CA SER A 124 0.79 3.24 21.09
C SER A 124 1.32 2.11 20.20
N LYS A 125 1.22 0.88 20.70
CA LYS A 125 1.63 -0.30 19.95
C LYS A 125 0.64 -0.62 18.83
N ARG A 126 -0.66 -0.38 19.09
CA ARG A 126 -1.70 -0.54 18.05
C ARG A 126 -1.45 0.33 16.84
N LYS A 127 -1.05 1.59 17.04
CA LYS A 127 -0.80 2.50 15.93
C LYS A 127 0.27 1.98 14.98
N LYS A 128 1.38 1.46 15.52
CA LYS A 128 2.47 0.89 14.70
C LYS A 128 1.99 -0.32 13.90
N ILE A 129 1.20 -1.18 14.53
CA ILE A 129 0.68 -2.39 13.89
C ILE A 129 -0.36 -2.01 12.82
N ILE A 130 -1.22 -1.04 13.11
CA ILE A 130 -2.24 -0.56 12.16
C ILE A 130 -1.59 -0.04 10.88
N ASP A 131 -0.50 0.74 11.00
CA ASP A 131 0.21 1.28 9.84
C ASP A 131 0.73 0.15 8.93
N GLN A 132 1.16 -0.98 9.49
CA GLN A 132 1.59 -2.14 8.71
C GLN A 132 0.42 -2.94 8.17
N VAL A 133 -0.62 -3.16 8.99
CA VAL A 133 -1.78 -3.99 8.63
C VAL A 133 -2.62 -3.31 7.54
N SER A 134 -2.70 -1.98 7.55
CA SER A 134 -3.48 -1.26 6.53
C SER A 134 -2.94 -1.53 5.12
N SER A 135 -1.63 -1.53 4.92
CA SER A 135 -1.06 -1.84 3.61
C SER A 135 -1.33 -3.29 3.20
N LEU A 136 -1.32 -4.22 4.15
CA LEU A 136 -1.66 -5.62 3.88
C LEU A 136 -3.10 -5.77 3.42
N ILE A 137 -4.04 -5.09 4.08
CA ILE A 137 -5.45 -5.15 3.71
C ILE A 137 -5.67 -4.61 2.30
N ILE A 138 -5.01 -3.51 1.95
CA ILE A 138 -5.07 -2.92 0.61
C ILE A 138 -4.63 -3.94 -0.43
N LEU A 139 -3.47 -4.55 -0.23
CA LEU A 139 -2.94 -5.53 -1.19
C LEU A 139 -3.79 -6.78 -1.25
N GLU A 140 -4.23 -7.30 -0.11
CA GLU A 140 -5.07 -8.49 -0.07
C GLU A 140 -6.41 -8.29 -0.78
N ARG A 141 -7.00 -7.10 -0.70
CA ARG A 141 -8.21 -6.78 -1.46
C ARG A 141 -7.97 -6.87 -2.96
N TYR A 142 -6.83 -6.34 -3.42
CA TYR A 142 -6.47 -6.44 -4.82
C TYR A 142 -6.27 -7.89 -5.26
N LEU A 143 -5.55 -8.67 -4.46
CA LEU A 143 -5.28 -10.07 -4.77
C LEU A 143 -6.57 -10.91 -4.79
N SER A 144 -7.52 -10.61 -3.91
CA SER A 144 -8.80 -11.31 -3.87
C SER A 144 -9.70 -10.97 -5.07
N SER A 145 -9.63 -9.73 -5.54
CA SER A 145 -10.46 -9.26 -6.66
C SER A 145 -9.91 -9.69 -8.01
N ASN A 146 -8.59 -9.89 -8.11
CA ASN A 146 -7.91 -10.24 -9.36
C ASN A 146 -7.31 -11.63 -9.21
N LYS A 147 -7.98 -12.62 -9.76
CA LYS A 147 -7.50 -14.00 -9.72
C LYS A 147 -6.56 -14.26 -10.87
N PHE A 148 -5.41 -14.75 -10.52
CA PHE A 148 -4.31 -14.99 -11.46
C PHE A 148 -4.17 -16.45 -11.82
#